data_e188f063e2857fd44c916f2be7ba4459
#
_entry.id   e188f063e2857fd44c916f2be7ba4459
#
_cell.length_a   1.000
_cell.length_b   1.000
_cell.length_c   1.000
_cell.angle_alpha   90.00
_cell.angle_beta   90.00
_cell.angle_gamma   90.00
#
_symmetry.space_group_name_H-M   'P 1'
#
loop_
_entity.id
_entity.type
_entity.pdbx_description
1 polymer ?
#
loop_
_entity_poly.entity_id
_entity_poly.type
_entity_poly.pdbx_seq_one_letter_code
_entity_poly.pdbx_strand_id
1 'polypeptide(L)'
;MSKIRLHGSSSGYTEIAPVAASGNNTVTLPNDGTIISQDSNGAVGVTSITVGTGVTIGDGKITCDGSALTSINAAQLVGVCTAGLGNASGVFGQTDQGVTVHDTWQISADLSVAQGENVVTANWFRHNTINGTIGSAMSESSGIFTFPSTGIYLIKINANYYESSTAGHSYAGFYIKYTTNNSSYSTSSFGGSAMNNYSGTTYCHASCSATFDVTDVSTHKISFATIASGGSMVISGTSTYNNFWAEFTRLGDT
;
A
#
# COMPACT_ATOMS: atom_id res chain seq x y z
N MET A 1 -38.97 0.33 -61.09
CA MET A 1 -38.33 -0.45 -59.97
C MET A 1 -39.41 -1.24 -59.23
N SER A 2 -39.23 -2.50 -59.07
CA SER A 2 -40.20 -3.35 -58.34
C SER A 2 -39.96 -3.17 -56.82
N LYS A 3 -41.05 -2.97 -56.10
CA LYS A 3 -41.06 -2.82 -54.66
C LYS A 3 -42.01 -3.79 -54.05
N ILE A 4 -41.67 -4.34 -52.88
CA ILE A 4 -42.55 -5.15 -52.05
C ILE A 4 -43.08 -4.27 -50.92
N ARG A 5 -44.43 -4.18 -50.82
CA ARG A 5 -45.09 -3.48 -49.73
C ARG A 5 -45.86 -4.45 -48.83
N LEU A 6 -45.58 -4.36 -47.55
CA LEU A 6 -46.32 -5.09 -46.54
C LEU A 6 -47.19 -4.09 -45.77
N HIS A 7 -48.48 -4.25 -45.80
CA HIS A 7 -49.44 -3.35 -45.16
C HIS A 7 -49.64 -3.79 -43.69
N GLY A 8 -49.66 -2.79 -42.81
CA GLY A 8 -50.05 -2.99 -41.42
C GLY A 8 -51.56 -3.26 -41.31
N SER A 9 -51.98 -3.91 -40.24
CA SER A 9 -53.39 -4.30 -40.01
C SER A 9 -54.32 -3.14 -39.79
N SER A 10 -53.80 -1.98 -39.37
CA SER A 10 -54.60 -0.76 -39.09
C SER A 10 -54.32 0.38 -40.05
N SER A 11 -53.08 0.68 -40.31
CA SER A 11 -52.65 1.71 -41.26
C SER A 11 -51.16 1.63 -41.56
N GLY A 12 -50.73 2.26 -42.65
CA GLY A 12 -49.32 2.29 -43.04
C GLY A 12 -48.85 1.04 -43.79
N TYR A 13 -47.63 1.06 -44.25
CA TYR A 13 -46.96 -0.07 -44.88
C TYR A 13 -45.45 -0.01 -44.67
N THR A 14 -44.79 -1.17 -44.73
CA THR A 14 -43.35 -1.29 -44.83
C THR A 14 -42.99 -1.57 -46.29
N GLU A 15 -42.08 -0.83 -46.85
CA GLU A 15 -41.62 -0.99 -48.23
C GLU A 15 -40.19 -1.56 -48.24
N ILE A 16 -39.99 -2.67 -48.96
CA ILE A 16 -38.67 -3.19 -49.28
C ILE A 16 -38.37 -2.74 -50.72
N ALA A 17 -37.45 -1.81 -50.85
CA ALA A 17 -37.05 -1.26 -52.14
C ALA A 17 -35.54 -1.42 -52.32
N PRO A 18 -35.06 -1.88 -53.49
CA PRO A 18 -33.63 -1.89 -53.74
C PRO A 18 -33.10 -0.47 -53.95
N VAL A 19 -31.89 -0.21 -53.58
CA VAL A 19 -31.15 1.01 -53.97
C VAL A 19 -30.89 1.00 -55.47
N ALA A 20 -30.65 2.18 -56.07
CA ALA A 20 -30.58 2.35 -57.53
C ALA A 20 -29.50 1.49 -58.23
N ALA A 21 -28.47 1.05 -57.50
CA ALA A 21 -27.38 0.20 -57.99
C ALA A 21 -27.05 -0.90 -56.99
N SER A 22 -28.03 -1.80 -56.69
CA SER A 22 -27.89 -2.81 -55.65
C SER A 22 -27.13 -4.07 -56.05
N GLY A 23 -26.81 -4.27 -57.34
CA GLY A 23 -26.23 -5.53 -57.81
C GLY A 23 -27.14 -6.75 -57.52
N ASN A 24 -26.57 -7.94 -57.50
CA ASN A 24 -27.28 -9.19 -57.19
C ASN A 24 -27.14 -9.52 -55.70
N ASN A 25 -27.93 -8.90 -54.87
CA ASN A 25 -27.95 -9.16 -53.45
C ASN A 25 -29.10 -10.06 -53.05
N THR A 26 -28.85 -11.08 -52.23
CA THR A 26 -29.87 -11.95 -51.66
C THR A 26 -30.09 -11.57 -50.20
N VAL A 27 -31.33 -11.25 -49.84
CA VAL A 27 -31.78 -11.09 -48.47
C VAL A 27 -32.45 -12.36 -48.02
N THR A 28 -31.82 -13.12 -47.17
CA THR A 28 -32.42 -14.33 -46.57
C THR A 28 -33.11 -13.91 -45.27
N LEU A 29 -34.42 -14.16 -45.23
CA LEU A 29 -35.19 -13.93 -44.02
C LEU A 29 -35.06 -15.13 -43.09
N PRO A 30 -34.94 -14.98 -41.76
CA PRO A 30 -34.90 -16.09 -40.84
C PRO A 30 -36.24 -16.83 -40.83
N ASN A 31 -36.21 -18.17 -40.63
CA ASN A 31 -37.42 -19.00 -40.51
C ASN A 31 -38.28 -18.57 -39.32
N ASP A 32 -37.65 -18.19 -38.27
CA ASP A 32 -38.23 -17.67 -37.05
C ASP A 32 -37.33 -16.50 -36.53
N GLY A 33 -37.94 -15.43 -36.14
CA GLY A 33 -37.22 -14.27 -35.64
C GLY A 33 -37.72 -12.93 -36.17
N THR A 34 -37.19 -11.88 -35.70
CA THR A 34 -37.53 -10.49 -36.02
C THR A 34 -36.47 -9.87 -36.92
N ILE A 35 -36.87 -9.24 -38.01
CA ILE A 35 -35.96 -8.38 -38.77
C ILE A 35 -35.78 -7.08 -38.01
N ILE A 36 -34.56 -6.77 -37.65
CA ILE A 36 -34.22 -5.55 -36.93
C ILE A 36 -34.14 -4.40 -37.94
N SER A 37 -34.90 -3.34 -37.73
CA SER A 37 -34.85 -2.14 -38.52
C SER A 37 -34.13 -0.99 -37.79
N GLN A 38 -33.57 -0.08 -38.56
CA GLN A 38 -33.04 1.17 -38.02
C GLN A 38 -34.17 2.22 -37.92
N ASP A 39 -34.09 3.07 -36.93
CA ASP A 39 -34.88 4.28 -36.85
C ASP A 39 -34.40 5.36 -37.84
N SER A 40 -35.04 6.52 -37.84
CA SER A 40 -34.67 7.65 -38.70
C SER A 40 -33.26 8.22 -38.44
N ASN A 41 -32.66 7.88 -37.30
CA ASN A 41 -31.32 8.31 -36.90
C ASN A 41 -30.26 7.19 -37.13
N GLY A 42 -30.66 6.06 -37.73
CA GLY A 42 -29.79 4.92 -37.96
C GLY A 42 -29.58 4.02 -36.74
N ALA A 43 -30.31 4.24 -35.65
CA ALA A 43 -30.21 3.45 -34.47
C ALA A 43 -31.06 2.16 -34.54
N VAL A 44 -30.52 1.08 -34.04
CA VAL A 44 -31.19 -0.23 -33.90
C VAL A 44 -31.45 -0.51 -32.43
N GLY A 45 -32.70 -0.48 -32.02
CA GLY A 45 -33.11 -0.82 -30.67
C GLY A 45 -33.32 -2.32 -30.53
N VAL A 46 -32.52 -2.99 -29.72
CA VAL A 46 -32.68 -4.40 -29.37
C VAL A 46 -32.61 -4.56 -27.87
N THR A 47 -33.44 -5.46 -27.32
CA THR A 47 -33.44 -5.76 -25.90
C THR A 47 -32.25 -6.62 -25.50
N SER A 48 -31.73 -7.44 -26.41
CA SER A 48 -30.51 -8.22 -26.21
C SER A 48 -29.86 -8.59 -27.54
N ILE A 49 -28.54 -8.65 -27.56
CA ILE A 49 -27.76 -9.18 -28.67
C ILE A 49 -26.94 -10.33 -28.11
N THR A 50 -27.27 -11.58 -28.53
CA THR A 50 -26.43 -12.74 -28.23
C THR A 50 -25.52 -12.98 -29.42
N VAL A 51 -24.23 -12.85 -29.23
CA VAL A 51 -23.23 -13.07 -30.27
C VAL A 51 -22.42 -14.29 -29.91
N GLY A 52 -22.28 -15.21 -30.86
CA GLY A 52 -21.43 -16.37 -30.71
C GLY A 52 -19.93 -15.99 -30.57
N THR A 53 -19.07 -16.72 -31.20
CA THR A 53 -17.62 -16.44 -31.17
C THR A 53 -17.29 -15.28 -32.11
N GLY A 54 -16.89 -14.15 -31.52
CA GLY A 54 -16.33 -13.00 -32.21
C GLY A 54 -17.34 -11.87 -32.51
N VAL A 55 -17.30 -10.81 -31.70
CA VAL A 55 -17.93 -9.52 -32.01
C VAL A 55 -16.86 -8.57 -32.45
N THR A 56 -16.96 -8.07 -33.67
CA THR A 56 -16.14 -6.95 -34.13
C THR A 56 -17.02 -5.71 -34.18
N ILE A 57 -16.72 -4.71 -33.40
CA ILE A 57 -17.29 -3.38 -33.50
C ILE A 57 -16.24 -2.53 -34.23
N GLY A 58 -16.46 -2.31 -35.54
CA GLY A 58 -15.65 -1.37 -36.32
C GLY A 58 -15.80 0.03 -35.73
N ASP A 59 -15.00 0.96 -36.09
CA ASP A 59 -14.92 2.41 -35.73
C ASP A 59 -15.83 3.00 -34.64
N GLY A 60 -16.59 2.17 -33.95
CA GLY A 60 -17.55 2.53 -32.93
C GLY A 60 -17.06 2.28 -31.51
N LYS A 61 -17.57 3.07 -30.59
CA LYS A 61 -17.38 2.83 -29.15
C LYS A 61 -18.60 2.13 -28.56
N ILE A 62 -18.37 1.20 -27.63
CA ILE A 62 -19.43 0.71 -26.76
C ILE A 62 -19.60 1.72 -25.63
N THR A 63 -20.73 2.43 -25.61
CA THR A 63 -21.08 3.31 -24.51
C THR A 63 -22.13 2.61 -23.65
N CYS A 64 -21.77 2.25 -22.43
CA CYS A 64 -22.66 1.69 -21.42
C CYS A 64 -22.26 2.24 -20.07
N ASP A 65 -23.14 2.17 -19.08
CA ASP A 65 -22.84 2.58 -17.70
C ASP A 65 -21.86 1.62 -16.99
N GLY A 66 -21.54 0.52 -17.62
CA GLY A 66 -20.60 -0.47 -17.09
C GLY A 66 -21.15 -1.35 -15.98
N SER A 67 -22.33 -1.05 -15.44
CA SER A 67 -22.88 -1.73 -14.25
C SER A 67 -23.17 -3.22 -14.47
N ALA A 68 -23.36 -3.63 -15.72
CA ALA A 68 -23.64 -5.02 -16.11
C ALA A 68 -22.47 -5.70 -16.87
N LEU A 69 -21.30 -5.05 -16.97
CA LEU A 69 -20.14 -5.66 -17.61
C LEU A 69 -19.48 -6.65 -16.65
N THR A 70 -19.79 -7.94 -16.81
CA THR A 70 -19.21 -9.03 -16.03
C THR A 70 -18.25 -9.85 -16.88
N SER A 71 -17.19 -10.38 -16.26
CA SER A 71 -16.26 -11.33 -16.92
C SER A 71 -15.48 -10.78 -18.12
N ILE A 72 -15.01 -9.53 -18.03
CA ILE A 72 -14.06 -9.00 -19.01
C ILE A 72 -12.70 -9.64 -18.72
N ASN A 73 -12.15 -10.38 -19.69
CA ASN A 73 -10.83 -10.96 -19.56
C ASN A 73 -9.76 -9.86 -19.67
N ALA A 74 -9.18 -9.47 -18.53
CA ALA A 74 -8.18 -8.42 -18.45
C ALA A 74 -6.91 -8.69 -19.29
N ALA A 75 -6.61 -9.96 -19.58
CA ALA A 75 -5.45 -10.33 -20.40
C ALA A 75 -5.60 -9.92 -21.89
N GLN A 76 -6.81 -9.58 -22.31
CA GLN A 76 -7.12 -9.17 -23.70
C GLN A 76 -7.50 -7.69 -23.80
N LEU A 77 -7.45 -6.94 -22.73
CA LEU A 77 -7.58 -5.49 -22.75
C LEU A 77 -6.30 -4.87 -23.35
N VAL A 78 -6.21 -4.91 -24.69
CA VAL A 78 -5.13 -4.27 -25.43
C VAL A 78 -5.56 -2.85 -25.75
N GLY A 79 -5.04 -1.90 -25.05
CA GLY A 79 -5.33 -0.49 -25.22
C GLY A 79 -5.07 0.29 -23.95
N VAL A 80 -4.52 1.47 -24.10
CA VAL A 80 -4.11 2.27 -22.95
C VAL A 80 -5.33 2.87 -22.30
N CYS A 81 -5.64 2.43 -21.10
CA CYS A 81 -6.47 3.21 -20.20
C CYS A 81 -5.58 4.32 -19.61
N THR A 82 -5.58 5.49 -20.24
CA THR A 82 -4.81 6.66 -19.76
C THR A 82 -5.47 7.37 -18.58
N ALA A 83 -6.75 7.09 -18.33
CA ALA A 83 -7.44 7.47 -17.10
C ALA A 83 -7.64 6.19 -16.29
N GLY A 84 -7.12 6.13 -15.09
CA GLY A 84 -7.05 4.91 -14.28
C GLY A 84 -8.33 4.08 -14.30
N LEU A 85 -8.19 2.80 -14.59
CA LEU A 85 -9.22 1.82 -14.33
C LEU A 85 -9.35 1.72 -12.79
N GLY A 86 -10.29 2.49 -12.24
CA GLY A 86 -10.60 2.42 -10.82
C GLY A 86 -11.77 1.47 -10.56
N ASN A 87 -11.67 0.66 -9.53
CA ASN A 87 -12.85 0.12 -8.85
C ASN A 87 -13.29 1.08 -7.74
N ALA A 88 -14.39 0.82 -7.08
CA ALA A 88 -14.86 1.64 -5.94
C ALA A 88 -13.84 1.73 -4.78
N SER A 89 -12.76 0.95 -4.82
CA SER A 89 -11.71 0.87 -3.81
C SER A 89 -10.32 1.27 -4.33
N GLY A 90 -10.17 1.66 -5.60
CA GLY A 90 -8.87 2.04 -6.14
C GLY A 90 -8.66 1.72 -7.62
N VAL A 91 -7.44 1.86 -8.08
CA VAL A 91 -7.02 1.61 -9.46
C VAL A 91 -6.82 0.11 -9.69
N PHE A 92 -7.38 -0.41 -10.77
CA PHE A 92 -7.28 -1.81 -11.14
C PHE A 92 -5.81 -2.23 -11.35
N GLY A 93 -5.33 -3.17 -10.54
CA GLY A 93 -3.97 -3.72 -10.68
C GLY A 93 -2.84 -2.84 -10.13
N GLN A 94 -3.14 -1.73 -9.48
CA GLN A 94 -2.17 -1.04 -8.65
C GLN A 94 -2.41 -1.45 -7.20
N THR A 95 -1.66 -2.44 -6.73
CA THR A 95 -1.37 -2.52 -5.30
C THR A 95 -0.73 -1.19 -4.91
N ASP A 96 -1.08 -0.64 -3.78
CA ASP A 96 -0.49 0.60 -3.28
C ASP A 96 1.04 0.54 -3.45
N GLN A 97 1.54 1.22 -4.51
CA GLN A 97 2.95 1.30 -4.81
C GLN A 97 3.56 2.42 -3.97
N GLY A 98 3.69 2.18 -2.69
CA GLY A 98 4.23 3.16 -1.78
C GLY A 98 4.36 2.62 -0.37
N VAL A 99 4.91 3.43 0.51
CA VAL A 99 4.96 3.14 1.92
C VAL A 99 3.54 3.22 2.49
N THR A 100 3.01 2.08 2.94
CA THR A 100 1.64 1.98 3.50
C THR A 100 1.60 2.17 5.01
N VAL A 101 2.74 1.95 5.69
CA VAL A 101 2.95 2.22 7.11
C VAL A 101 4.32 2.84 7.29
N HIS A 102 4.35 4.01 7.91
CA HIS A 102 5.57 4.64 8.41
C HIS A 102 5.27 5.36 9.71
N ASP A 103 6.12 5.17 10.70
CA ASP A 103 5.97 5.78 12.01
C ASP A 103 7.34 6.05 12.64
N THR A 104 7.48 7.18 13.31
CA THR A 104 8.71 7.58 13.99
C THR A 104 8.42 7.91 15.45
N TRP A 105 9.19 7.31 16.33
CA TRP A 105 9.14 7.52 17.77
C TRP A 105 10.47 8.06 18.27
N GLN A 106 10.43 8.90 19.28
CA GLN A 106 11.63 9.47 19.92
C GLN A 106 11.52 9.44 21.44
N ILE A 107 12.61 9.73 22.11
CA ILE A 107 12.65 9.89 23.57
C ILE A 107 12.51 11.39 23.88
N SER A 108 11.49 11.74 24.69
CA SER A 108 11.10 13.12 24.99
C SER A 108 12.01 13.84 25.99
N ALA A 109 12.78 13.09 26.77
CA ALA A 109 13.69 13.62 27.79
C ALA A 109 14.85 12.66 28.00
N ASP A 110 15.95 13.16 28.55
CA ASP A 110 17.12 12.37 28.92
C ASP A 110 16.74 11.17 29.80
N LEU A 111 17.36 10.03 29.53
CA LEU A 111 17.14 8.79 30.26
C LEU A 111 18.47 8.21 30.71
N SER A 112 18.68 8.16 32.02
CA SER A 112 19.84 7.47 32.60
C SER A 112 19.67 5.97 32.48
N VAL A 113 20.69 5.28 31.98
CA VAL A 113 20.73 3.82 31.83
C VAL A 113 21.94 3.27 32.60
N ALA A 114 21.72 2.16 33.26
CA ALA A 114 22.76 1.46 34.01
C ALA A 114 23.77 0.77 33.09
N GLN A 115 24.89 0.34 33.65
CA GLN A 115 25.82 -0.54 32.96
C GLN A 115 25.15 -1.85 32.53
N GLY A 116 25.57 -2.40 31.40
CA GLY A 116 25.03 -3.63 30.83
C GLY A 116 23.85 -3.38 29.88
N GLU A 117 23.12 -4.44 29.57
CA GLU A 117 21.96 -4.36 28.67
C GLU A 117 20.71 -3.92 29.46
N ASN A 118 20.07 -2.86 28.98
CA ASN A 118 18.84 -2.32 29.57
C ASN A 118 17.81 -1.98 28.49
N VAL A 119 16.60 -2.49 28.62
CA VAL A 119 15.50 -2.14 27.73
C VAL A 119 15.06 -0.69 27.97
N VAL A 120 14.85 0.07 26.92
CA VAL A 120 14.37 1.46 26.98
C VAL A 120 12.86 1.43 27.15
N THR A 121 12.39 1.58 28.39
CA THR A 121 10.97 1.40 28.76
C THR A 121 10.21 2.71 28.98
N ALA A 122 10.87 3.86 28.92
CA ALA A 122 10.26 5.13 29.30
C ALA A 122 10.57 6.24 28.31
N ASN A 123 9.80 7.32 28.42
CA ASN A 123 9.94 8.57 27.65
C ASN A 123 9.69 8.43 26.15
N TRP A 124 9.21 7.30 25.66
CA TRP A 124 8.82 7.16 24.27
C TRP A 124 7.65 8.06 23.92
N PHE A 125 7.79 8.83 22.84
CA PHE A 125 6.71 9.65 22.37
C PHE A 125 6.79 9.87 20.85
N ARG A 126 5.67 10.20 20.24
CA ARG A 126 5.58 10.55 18.82
C ARG A 126 5.47 12.05 18.66
N HIS A 127 6.40 12.66 17.92
CA HIS A 127 6.38 14.09 17.68
C HIS A 127 5.50 14.42 16.47
N ASN A 128 4.21 14.62 16.70
CA ASN A 128 3.21 14.79 15.65
C ASN A 128 3.43 16.00 14.71
N THR A 129 4.27 16.95 15.08
CA THR A 129 4.56 18.13 14.26
C THR A 129 5.77 17.92 13.35
N ILE A 130 6.77 17.14 13.78
CA ILE A 130 8.02 16.91 13.02
C ILE A 130 7.94 15.60 12.25
N ASN A 131 7.42 14.56 12.89
CA ASN A 131 7.37 13.20 12.37
C ASN A 131 5.97 12.90 11.86
N GLY A 132 5.81 12.75 10.56
CA GLY A 132 4.55 12.29 9.98
C GLY A 132 4.35 10.80 10.19
N THR A 133 3.08 10.37 10.28
CA THR A 133 2.69 8.96 10.25
C THR A 133 1.99 8.68 8.93
N ILE A 134 2.35 7.58 8.28
CA ILE A 134 1.64 7.09 7.09
C ILE A 134 0.85 5.84 7.50
N GLY A 135 -0.43 5.81 7.17
CA GLY A 135 -1.32 4.69 7.48
C GLY A 135 -1.56 4.51 8.97
N SER A 136 -1.69 3.27 9.41
CA SER A 136 -1.93 2.93 10.82
C SER A 136 -0.62 2.98 11.61
N ALA A 137 -0.64 3.65 12.74
CA ALA A 137 0.54 3.86 13.59
C ALA A 137 0.92 2.61 14.40
N MET A 138 2.22 2.49 14.75
CA MET A 138 2.68 1.58 15.81
C MET A 138 2.01 1.93 17.14
N SER A 139 1.85 0.98 18.03
CA SER A 139 1.55 1.25 19.43
C SER A 139 2.72 0.87 20.32
N GLU A 140 2.93 1.63 21.39
CA GLU A 140 4.03 1.44 22.34
C GLU A 140 3.45 1.32 23.75
N SER A 141 4.01 0.38 24.51
CA SER A 141 3.74 0.22 25.95
C SER A 141 4.98 -0.33 26.66
N SER A 142 5.53 0.44 27.59
CA SER A 142 6.70 0.05 28.39
C SER A 142 7.90 -0.42 27.56
N GLY A 143 8.16 0.24 26.44
CA GLY A 143 9.27 -0.06 25.51
C GLY A 143 9.00 -1.20 24.55
N ILE A 144 7.78 -1.74 24.53
CA ILE A 144 7.35 -2.78 23.60
C ILE A 144 6.51 -2.16 22.49
N PHE A 145 6.95 -2.33 21.26
CA PHE A 145 6.27 -1.83 20.05
C PHE A 145 5.48 -2.94 19.39
N THR A 146 4.21 -2.64 19.11
CA THR A 146 3.26 -3.53 18.42
C THR A 146 2.98 -2.99 17.03
N PHE A 147 3.06 -3.87 16.04
CA PHE A 147 2.80 -3.54 14.63
C PHE A 147 1.29 -3.41 14.35
N PRO A 148 0.90 -2.46 13.48
CA PRO A 148 -0.51 -2.28 13.12
C PRO A 148 -1.04 -3.34 12.14
N SER A 149 -0.16 -3.97 11.37
CA SER A 149 -0.49 -4.98 10.36
C SER A 149 0.65 -5.96 10.16
N THR A 150 0.38 -7.11 9.55
CA THR A 150 1.40 -8.04 9.06
C THR A 150 2.18 -7.43 7.89
N GLY A 151 3.37 -7.94 7.62
CA GLY A 151 4.24 -7.49 6.52
C GLY A 151 5.71 -7.46 6.92
N ILE A 152 6.55 -7.15 5.95
CA ILE A 152 7.99 -6.99 6.15
C ILE A 152 8.26 -5.53 6.52
N TYR A 153 8.86 -5.31 7.69
CA TYR A 153 9.18 -3.98 8.20
C TYR A 153 10.68 -3.73 8.21
N LEU A 154 11.08 -2.55 7.75
CA LEU A 154 12.41 -1.98 8.05
C LEU A 154 12.30 -1.20 9.35
N ILE A 155 13.17 -1.53 10.29
CA ILE A 155 13.27 -0.90 11.60
C ILE A 155 14.64 -0.27 11.69
N LYS A 156 14.71 1.00 12.06
CA LYS A 156 15.95 1.73 12.27
C LYS A 156 15.93 2.38 13.65
N ILE A 157 17.11 2.49 14.25
CA ILE A 157 17.28 3.26 15.48
C ILE A 157 18.55 4.09 15.37
N ASN A 158 18.45 5.34 15.79
CA ASN A 158 19.56 6.27 15.95
C ASN A 158 19.53 6.85 17.35
N ALA A 159 20.69 6.94 17.94
CA ALA A 159 20.81 7.34 19.33
C ALA A 159 22.06 8.16 19.58
N ASN A 160 21.88 9.25 20.26
CA ASN A 160 22.96 10.01 20.88
C ASN A 160 23.01 9.69 22.36
N TYR A 161 24.21 9.44 22.84
CA TYR A 161 24.48 9.24 24.25
C TYR A 161 25.47 10.27 24.74
N TYR A 162 25.42 10.53 26.02
CA TYR A 162 26.49 11.23 26.67
C TYR A 162 26.78 10.66 28.05
N GLU A 163 27.97 10.95 28.51
CA GLU A 163 28.43 10.74 29.86
C GLU A 163 29.05 12.02 30.39
N SER A 164 28.73 12.38 31.63
CA SER A 164 29.26 13.56 32.32
C SER A 164 30.28 13.21 33.40
N SER A 165 30.63 11.94 33.53
CA SER A 165 31.56 11.44 34.57
C SER A 165 32.87 10.97 33.95
N THR A 166 33.88 10.74 34.81
CA THR A 166 35.18 10.16 34.43
C THR A 166 35.19 8.63 34.46
N ALA A 167 34.04 7.99 34.61
CA ALA A 167 33.93 6.53 34.54
C ALA A 167 34.16 6.09 33.09
N GLY A 168 35.22 5.40 32.82
CA GLY A 168 35.61 5.00 31.47
C GLY A 168 34.64 4.02 30.85
N HIS A 169 34.01 4.43 29.75
CA HIS A 169 33.26 3.54 28.89
C HIS A 169 34.09 3.14 27.68
N SER A 170 34.18 1.83 27.40
CA SER A 170 34.83 1.37 26.17
C SER A 170 33.90 1.50 24.98
N TYR A 171 32.61 1.35 25.19
CA TYR A 171 31.60 1.51 24.15
C TYR A 171 30.20 1.73 24.72
N ALA A 172 29.34 2.31 23.90
CA ALA A 172 27.89 2.37 24.09
C ALA A 172 27.19 1.97 22.81
N GLY A 173 26.01 1.39 22.91
CA GLY A 173 25.28 0.95 21.73
C GLY A 173 23.83 0.58 21.99
N PHE A 174 23.18 0.13 20.92
CA PHE A 174 21.81 -0.34 20.91
C PHE A 174 21.66 -1.70 20.26
N TYR A 175 20.70 -2.43 20.79
CA TYR A 175 20.13 -3.62 20.18
C TYR A 175 18.72 -3.34 19.68
N ILE A 176 18.38 -3.84 18.50
CA ILE A 176 17.01 -4.11 18.09
C ILE A 176 16.69 -5.52 18.56
N LYS A 177 15.74 -5.64 19.47
CA LYS A 177 15.27 -6.90 20.04
C LYS A 177 13.91 -7.25 19.45
N TYR A 178 13.70 -8.50 19.07
CA TYR A 178 12.45 -8.99 18.51
C TYR A 178 11.93 -10.21 19.24
N THR A 179 10.64 -10.42 19.17
CA THR A 179 9.98 -11.65 19.60
C THR A 179 8.95 -12.11 18.58
N THR A 180 8.76 -13.41 18.45
CA THR A 180 7.72 -14.04 17.64
C THR A 180 6.69 -14.78 18.50
N ASN A 181 6.82 -14.74 19.82
CA ASN A 181 5.94 -15.42 20.76
C ASN A 181 5.47 -14.52 21.92
N ASN A 182 5.72 -13.21 21.82
CA ASN A 182 5.40 -12.18 22.83
C ASN A 182 5.95 -12.47 24.25
N SER A 183 7.00 -13.26 24.37
CA SER A 183 7.61 -13.61 25.67
C SER A 183 9.13 -13.62 25.68
N SER A 184 9.75 -14.30 24.73
CA SER A 184 11.20 -14.41 24.64
C SER A 184 11.75 -13.48 23.56
N TYR A 185 12.69 -12.62 23.92
CA TYR A 185 13.29 -11.65 23.02
C TYR A 185 14.69 -12.08 22.59
N SER A 186 14.96 -12.02 21.30
CA SER A 186 16.27 -12.25 20.70
C SER A 186 16.80 -10.95 20.09
N THR A 187 18.13 -10.86 19.91
CA THR A 187 18.74 -9.71 19.22
C THR A 187 18.72 -9.91 17.72
N SER A 188 18.20 -8.92 17.00
CA SER A 188 18.22 -8.87 15.54
C SER A 188 19.42 -8.11 15.03
N SER A 189 19.74 -6.96 15.62
CA SER A 189 20.81 -6.09 15.17
C SER A 189 21.45 -5.33 16.33
N PHE A 190 22.70 -4.95 16.15
CA PHE A 190 23.48 -4.17 17.09
C PHE A 190 24.18 -3.01 16.37
N GLY A 191 24.13 -1.84 16.97
CA GLY A 191 24.94 -0.69 16.60
C GLY A 191 25.62 -0.14 17.83
N GLY A 192 26.91 0.13 17.72
CA GLY A 192 27.69 0.64 18.83
C GLY A 192 28.80 1.57 18.39
N SER A 193 29.24 2.41 19.30
CA SER A 193 30.35 3.34 19.11
C SER A 193 31.28 3.32 20.30
N ALA A 194 32.55 3.48 20.04
CA ALA A 194 33.53 3.70 21.10
C ALA A 194 33.26 5.02 21.82
N MET A 195 33.48 5.04 23.12
CA MET A 195 33.31 6.21 23.96
C MET A 195 34.62 6.46 24.70
N ASN A 196 35.37 7.47 24.28
CA ASN A 196 36.67 7.74 24.88
C ASN A 196 36.47 8.37 26.26
N ASN A 197 37.25 7.92 27.20
CA ASN A 197 37.32 8.52 28.53
C ASN A 197 38.00 9.88 28.45
N TYR A 198 37.26 10.94 28.70
CA TYR A 198 37.72 12.31 28.67
C TYR A 198 37.29 13.03 29.95
N SER A 199 38.10 13.96 30.44
CA SER A 199 37.69 14.77 31.59
C SER A 199 36.65 15.80 31.19
N GLY A 200 35.38 15.43 31.19
CA GLY A 200 34.26 16.26 30.78
C GLY A 200 33.16 15.46 30.15
N THR A 201 32.12 16.14 29.65
CA THR A 201 31.02 15.44 28.96
C THR A 201 31.50 14.87 27.63
N THR A 202 31.36 13.59 27.46
CA THR A 202 31.69 12.89 26.22
C THR A 202 30.40 12.42 25.54
N TYR A 203 30.32 12.65 24.24
CA TYR A 203 29.18 12.23 23.42
C TYR A 203 29.58 11.12 22.47
N CYS A 204 28.67 10.20 22.21
CA CYS A 204 28.79 9.24 21.12
C CYS A 204 27.46 9.02 20.45
N HIS A 205 27.52 8.48 19.23
CA HIS A 205 26.37 8.16 18.42
C HIS A 205 26.42 6.68 18.04
N ALA A 206 25.28 6.02 18.09
CA ALA A 206 25.11 4.66 17.59
C ALA A 206 23.85 4.54 16.74
N SER A 207 23.90 3.71 15.71
CA SER A 207 22.74 3.41 14.87
C SER A 207 22.78 1.95 14.44
N CYS A 208 21.62 1.35 14.27
CA CYS A 208 21.47 0.06 13.61
C CYS A 208 20.10 -0.05 12.92
N SER A 209 19.99 -1.04 12.05
CA SER A 209 18.74 -1.37 11.37
C SER A 209 18.57 -2.87 11.24
N ALA A 210 17.32 -3.28 11.08
CA ALA A 210 16.94 -4.67 10.83
C ALA A 210 15.68 -4.71 9.96
N THR A 211 15.52 -5.78 9.20
CA THR A 211 14.23 -6.15 8.64
C THR A 211 13.59 -7.21 9.50
N PHE A 212 12.27 -7.15 9.66
CA PHE A 212 11.50 -8.10 10.45
C PHE A 212 10.21 -8.46 9.73
N ASP A 213 10.01 -9.77 9.52
CA ASP A 213 8.80 -10.32 8.94
C ASP A 213 7.75 -10.53 10.03
N VAL A 214 6.69 -9.75 9.98
CA VAL A 214 5.59 -9.76 10.96
C VAL A 214 4.44 -10.58 10.39
N THR A 215 4.40 -11.85 10.72
CA THR A 215 3.33 -12.77 10.29
C THR A 215 2.13 -12.79 11.24
N ASP A 216 2.29 -12.31 12.48
CA ASP A 216 1.24 -12.25 13.50
C ASP A 216 1.46 -11.05 14.44
N VAL A 217 0.60 -10.04 14.34
CA VAL A 217 0.71 -8.82 15.15
C VAL A 217 0.46 -9.04 16.66
N SER A 218 -0.15 -10.14 17.05
CA SER A 218 -0.39 -10.47 18.46
C SER A 218 0.88 -10.93 19.15
N THR A 219 1.76 -11.63 18.46
CA THR A 219 2.96 -12.27 18.99
C THR A 219 4.27 -11.62 18.56
N HIS A 220 4.30 -10.97 17.38
CA HIS A 220 5.50 -10.33 16.85
C HIS A 220 5.63 -8.91 17.41
N LYS A 221 6.70 -8.66 18.17
CA LYS A 221 6.95 -7.36 18.82
C LYS A 221 8.42 -6.96 18.66
N ILE A 222 8.67 -5.69 18.83
CA ILE A 222 10.00 -5.09 18.87
C ILE A 222 10.19 -4.37 20.21
N SER A 223 11.40 -4.41 20.72
CA SER A 223 11.88 -3.52 21.77
C SER A 223 13.31 -3.06 21.47
N PHE A 224 13.74 -2.02 22.12
CA PHE A 224 15.09 -1.48 21.99
C PHE A 224 15.79 -1.58 23.33
N ALA A 225 17.01 -2.08 23.32
CA ALA A 225 17.82 -2.15 24.50
C ALA A 225 19.14 -1.40 24.30
N THR A 226 19.58 -0.69 25.32
CA THR A 226 20.90 -0.07 25.35
C THR A 226 21.93 -1.06 25.86
N ILE A 227 23.18 -0.84 25.53
CA ILE A 227 24.30 -1.47 26.22
C ILE A 227 25.40 -0.44 26.48
N ALA A 228 25.88 -0.42 27.73
CA ALA A 228 27.00 0.41 28.15
C ALA A 228 28.06 -0.46 28.85
N SER A 229 29.32 -0.29 28.47
CA SER A 229 30.44 -0.91 29.17
C SER A 229 31.10 0.10 30.11
N GLY A 230 31.24 -0.22 31.36
CA GLY A 230 32.01 0.55 32.31
C GLY A 230 31.23 1.34 33.38
N GLY A 231 30.09 1.90 33.07
CA GLY A 231 29.29 2.68 34.02
C GLY A 231 27.90 2.98 33.52
N SER A 232 27.17 3.85 34.20
CA SER A 232 25.91 4.42 33.71
C SER A 232 26.19 5.50 32.68
N MET A 233 25.30 5.60 31.69
CA MET A 233 25.31 6.67 30.69
C MET A 233 23.93 7.31 30.55
N VAL A 234 23.83 8.36 29.80
CA VAL A 234 22.57 9.04 29.51
C VAL A 234 22.26 8.91 28.02
N ILE A 235 21.08 8.41 27.70
CA ILE A 235 20.47 8.57 26.38
C ILE A 235 20.01 10.02 26.29
N SER A 236 20.47 10.74 25.29
CA SER A 236 20.10 12.13 25.10
C SER A 236 18.73 12.22 24.44
N GLY A 237 17.72 12.61 25.21
CA GLY A 237 16.35 12.79 24.79
C GLY A 237 15.92 14.25 24.77
N THR A 238 15.02 14.60 23.87
CA THR A 238 14.38 15.91 23.80
C THR A 238 13.05 15.82 23.10
N SER A 239 12.12 16.71 23.48
CA SER A 239 10.82 16.84 22.81
C SER A 239 10.82 17.79 21.62
N THR A 240 11.95 18.41 21.27
CA THR A 240 12.02 19.48 20.27
C THR A 240 12.55 19.04 18.91
N TYR A 241 13.36 17.98 18.87
CA TYR A 241 13.91 17.40 17.63
C TYR A 241 14.31 15.94 17.85
N ASN A 242 14.53 15.22 16.75
CA ASN A 242 14.94 13.80 16.80
C ASN A 242 16.41 13.68 17.21
N ASN A 243 16.65 13.43 18.48
CA ASN A 243 18.00 13.19 19.03
C ASN A 243 18.25 11.70 19.29
N PHE A 244 17.27 11.05 19.87
CA PHE A 244 17.14 9.60 19.91
C PHE A 244 15.80 9.22 19.28
N TRP A 245 15.82 8.40 18.22
CA TRP A 245 14.60 8.06 17.51
C TRP A 245 14.65 6.67 16.88
N ALA A 246 13.49 6.05 16.79
CA ALA A 246 13.25 4.79 16.11
C ALA A 246 12.24 5.00 14.98
N GLU A 247 12.48 4.36 13.84
CA GLU A 247 11.67 4.43 12.64
C GLU A 247 11.19 3.05 12.24
N PHE A 248 9.92 2.95 11.86
CA PHE A 248 9.28 1.74 11.38
C PHE A 248 8.67 2.01 10.01
N THR A 249 9.09 1.27 9.00
CA THR A 249 8.58 1.41 7.63
C THR A 249 8.18 0.05 7.09
N ARG A 250 6.92 -0.11 6.70
CA ARG A 250 6.45 -1.34 6.05
C ARG A 250 6.89 -1.34 4.59
N LEU A 251 7.64 -2.35 4.19
CA LEU A 251 8.20 -2.50 2.85
C LEU A 251 7.25 -3.24 1.91
N GLY A 252 6.42 -4.14 2.44
CA GLY A 252 5.52 -4.97 1.64
C GLY A 252 4.82 -6.04 2.46
N ASP A 253 4.14 -6.95 1.77
CA ASP A 253 3.48 -8.10 2.38
C ASP A 253 4.49 -9.19 2.79
N THR A 254 4.07 -10.11 3.67
CA THR A 254 4.82 -11.31 4.10
C THR A 254 4.80 -12.38 3.02
#